data_40bf06b4bc4f7690296fa553f182a9de
#
_entry.id   40bf06b4bc4f7690296fa553f182a9de
#
_cell.length_a   1.000
_cell.length_b   1.000
_cell.length_c   1.000
_cell.angle_alpha   90.00
_cell.angle_beta   90.00
_cell.angle_gamma   90.00
#
_symmetry.space_group_name_H-M   'P 1'
#
loop_
_entity.id
_entity.type
_entity.pdbx_description
1 polymer ?
#
loop_
_entity_poly.entity_id
_entity_poly.type
_entity_poly.pdbx_seq_one_letter_code
_entity_poly.pdbx_strand_id
1 'polypeptide(L)'
;MTRYTGPIKLVILDIAGTVCDGPQGLSHLFPNDDGLAVKGPVIVFEKMFQKFGMNVDWETIRRPMGKFKREHLADIMAFEDVAGQYRKVHGRNYKESDLDEMFDMFRPTMAEVAVTEDLIRPFDGLKEAIDKLQTDGVLVGCDTGYPKETCDAIYGTLEEKHGIRFDVVADSENVRGRPTPFLVYDCMYKANVYPPAAVIKADDITAGIQEGANSGAWTVGVCETGAHDSDTLKKAGAHFTIPAARDLPELIENEIQPRLARGELPGQFSA
;
A
#
# COMPACT_ATOMS: atom_id res chain seq x y z
N MET A 1 -6.67 -18.39 29.55
CA MET A 1 -6.96 -18.45 28.09
C MET A 1 -5.90 -19.33 27.45
N THR A 2 -6.30 -20.33 26.67
CA THR A 2 -5.37 -21.15 25.88
C THR A 2 -4.72 -20.26 24.81
N ARG A 3 -3.39 -20.28 24.76
CA ARG A 3 -2.65 -19.54 23.70
C ARG A 3 -2.89 -20.19 22.35
N TYR A 4 -2.94 -19.38 21.30
CA TYR A 4 -3.03 -19.91 19.96
C TYR A 4 -1.72 -20.63 19.57
N THR A 5 -1.85 -21.87 19.12
CA THR A 5 -0.73 -22.73 18.68
C THR A 5 -0.99 -23.32 17.29
N GLY A 6 -2.07 -22.85 16.65
CA GLY A 6 -2.46 -23.31 15.31
C GLY A 6 -1.60 -22.70 14.19
N PRO A 7 -1.89 -23.06 12.93
CA PRO A 7 -1.14 -22.54 11.79
C PRO A 7 -1.51 -21.09 11.46
N ILE A 8 -0.64 -20.41 10.69
CA ILE A 8 -1.01 -19.21 9.95
C ILE A 8 -2.16 -19.57 8.99
N LYS A 9 -3.17 -18.72 8.93
CA LYS A 9 -4.37 -18.91 8.10
C LYS A 9 -4.60 -17.83 7.08
N LEU A 10 -4.02 -16.65 7.30
CA LEU A 10 -4.19 -15.51 6.42
C LEU A 10 -2.88 -14.71 6.37
N VAL A 11 -2.45 -14.38 5.17
CA VAL A 11 -1.40 -13.41 4.88
C VAL A 11 -2.05 -12.22 4.20
N ILE A 12 -1.84 -11.02 4.72
CA ILE A 12 -2.37 -9.76 4.16
C ILE A 12 -1.18 -8.96 3.64
N LEU A 13 -1.20 -8.66 2.35
CA LEU A 13 -0.16 -7.91 1.65
C LEU A 13 -0.62 -6.48 1.39
N ASP A 14 0.27 -5.50 1.57
CA ASP A 14 0.08 -4.19 0.93
C ASP A 14 0.24 -4.31 -0.59
N ILE A 15 -0.23 -3.30 -1.34
CA ILE A 15 -0.11 -3.30 -2.81
C ILE A 15 1.21 -2.67 -3.25
N ALA A 16 1.37 -1.39 -2.98
CA ALA A 16 2.42 -0.59 -3.60
C ALA A 16 3.74 -0.74 -2.84
N GLY A 17 4.71 -1.38 -3.46
CA GLY A 17 6.00 -1.68 -2.83
C GLY A 17 6.07 -3.06 -2.16
N THR A 18 4.95 -3.77 -2.06
CA THR A 18 4.89 -5.14 -1.51
C THR A 18 4.43 -6.16 -2.56
N VAL A 19 3.33 -5.87 -3.26
CA VAL A 19 2.80 -6.72 -4.35
C VAL A 19 3.33 -6.29 -5.70
N CYS A 20 3.32 -5.00 -5.98
CA CYS A 20 3.73 -4.49 -7.27
C CYS A 20 4.45 -3.15 -7.17
N ASP A 21 5.27 -2.92 -8.18
CA ASP A 21 5.98 -1.68 -8.44
C ASP A 21 5.69 -1.23 -9.87
N GLY A 22 5.90 0.04 -10.17
CA GLY A 22 5.79 0.58 -11.51
C GLY A 22 7.00 0.25 -12.39
N PRO A 23 7.03 0.74 -13.64
CA PRO A 23 8.12 0.49 -14.55
C PRO A 23 9.44 1.01 -13.99
N GLN A 24 10.45 0.13 -13.90
CA GLN A 24 11.78 0.44 -13.34
C GLN A 24 12.56 1.53 -14.12
N GLY A 25 12.11 1.91 -15.32
CA GLY A 25 12.79 2.87 -16.17
C GLY A 25 12.89 4.30 -15.66
N LEU A 26 12.16 4.65 -14.59
CA LEU A 26 12.14 5.99 -14.00
C LEU A 26 12.82 6.07 -12.62
N SER A 27 13.46 5.01 -12.15
CA SER A 27 14.12 4.95 -10.84
C SER A 27 15.17 6.06 -10.62
N HIS A 28 15.79 6.58 -11.68
CA HIS A 28 16.73 7.69 -11.59
C HIS A 28 16.06 9.03 -11.20
N LEU A 29 14.76 9.18 -11.47
CA LEU A 29 13.96 10.36 -11.08
C LEU A 29 13.41 10.21 -9.64
N PHE A 30 13.38 8.98 -9.14
CA PHE A 30 12.78 8.62 -7.87
C PHE A 30 13.68 7.57 -7.17
N PRO A 31 14.83 7.96 -6.62
CA PRO A 31 15.83 7.02 -6.10
C PRO A 31 15.37 6.16 -4.90
N ASN A 32 14.23 6.47 -4.30
CA ASN A 32 13.58 5.68 -3.24
C ASN A 32 12.12 5.45 -3.64
N ASP A 33 11.91 4.98 -4.85
CA ASP A 33 10.61 4.95 -5.47
C ASP A 33 9.93 3.60 -5.25
N ASP A 34 8.76 3.65 -4.65
CA ASP A 34 7.83 2.55 -4.50
C ASP A 34 6.86 2.41 -5.69
N GLY A 35 7.24 2.89 -6.86
CA GLY A 35 6.50 2.74 -8.10
C GLY A 35 5.08 3.30 -8.05
N LEU A 36 4.09 2.45 -7.86
CA LEU A 36 2.68 2.83 -7.87
C LEU A 36 2.35 3.90 -6.81
N ALA A 37 2.91 3.80 -5.60
CA ALA A 37 2.59 4.71 -4.50
C ALA A 37 3.14 6.13 -4.73
N VAL A 38 4.24 6.26 -5.44
CA VAL A 38 4.88 7.56 -5.72
C VAL A 38 4.55 8.06 -7.12
N LYS A 39 4.80 7.26 -8.15
CA LYS A 39 4.59 7.67 -9.55
C LYS A 39 3.11 7.88 -9.88
N GLY A 40 2.26 6.96 -9.46
CA GLY A 40 0.84 7.05 -9.73
C GLY A 40 0.24 8.39 -9.31
N PRO A 41 0.33 8.80 -8.04
CA PRO A 41 -0.14 10.10 -7.59
C PRO A 41 0.47 11.29 -8.32
N VAL A 42 1.77 11.26 -8.64
CA VAL A 42 2.43 12.36 -9.36
C VAL A 42 1.84 12.53 -10.76
N ILE A 43 1.69 11.44 -11.51
CA ILE A 43 1.10 11.45 -12.85
C ILE A 43 -0.37 11.92 -12.81
N VAL A 44 -1.10 11.49 -11.78
CA VAL A 44 -2.50 11.92 -11.60
C VAL A 44 -2.59 13.41 -11.33
N PHE A 45 -1.76 13.94 -10.44
CA PHE A 45 -1.74 15.38 -10.17
C PHE A 45 -1.33 16.18 -11.41
N GLU A 46 -0.31 15.73 -12.15
CA GLU A 46 0.09 16.37 -13.39
C GLU A 46 -1.07 16.41 -14.40
N LYS A 47 -1.71 15.27 -14.69
CA LYS A 47 -2.86 15.20 -15.59
C LYS A 47 -4.03 16.07 -15.11
N MET A 48 -4.29 16.10 -13.82
CA MET A 48 -5.30 16.95 -13.21
C MET A 48 -4.96 18.44 -13.41
N PHE A 49 -3.75 18.89 -13.08
CA PHE A 49 -3.34 20.27 -13.26
C PHE A 49 -3.40 20.70 -14.74
N GLN A 50 -3.02 19.81 -15.67
CA GLN A 50 -3.15 20.07 -17.11
C GLN A 50 -4.61 20.30 -17.54
N LYS A 51 -5.57 19.55 -16.98
CA LYS A 51 -7.01 19.77 -17.23
C LYS A 51 -7.51 21.14 -16.73
N PHE A 52 -6.86 21.68 -15.69
CA PHE A 52 -7.11 23.04 -15.15
C PHE A 52 -6.23 24.11 -15.85
N GLY A 53 -5.55 23.76 -16.94
CA GLY A 53 -4.72 24.69 -17.71
C GLY A 53 -3.40 25.10 -17.03
N MET A 54 -2.97 24.35 -16.01
CA MET A 54 -1.74 24.57 -15.27
C MET A 54 -0.67 23.54 -15.63
N ASN A 55 0.59 23.95 -15.54
CA ASN A 55 1.74 23.07 -15.75
C ASN A 55 2.58 23.07 -14.47
N VAL A 56 2.37 22.08 -13.61
CA VAL A 56 3.08 21.90 -12.35
C VAL A 56 4.09 20.77 -12.52
N ASP A 57 5.35 21.05 -12.25
CA ASP A 57 6.42 20.06 -12.39
C ASP A 57 6.37 18.99 -11.29
N TRP A 58 6.96 17.83 -11.57
CA TRP A 58 6.95 16.68 -10.68
C TRP A 58 7.65 16.93 -9.34
N GLU A 59 8.73 17.75 -9.33
CA GLU A 59 9.42 18.10 -8.10
C GLU A 59 8.48 18.86 -7.16
N THR A 60 7.74 19.83 -7.68
CA THR A 60 6.74 20.59 -6.93
C THR A 60 5.61 19.71 -6.44
N ILE A 61 5.10 18.79 -7.28
CA ILE A 61 4.05 17.83 -6.90
C ILE A 61 4.54 16.92 -5.75
N ARG A 62 5.78 16.50 -5.75
CA ARG A 62 6.33 15.56 -4.76
C ARG A 62 6.61 16.17 -3.39
N ARG A 63 6.82 17.48 -3.27
CA ARG A 63 7.19 18.12 -2.00
C ARG A 63 6.32 17.73 -0.81
N PRO A 64 4.96 17.73 -0.91
CA PRO A 64 4.09 17.32 0.19
C PRO A 64 3.71 15.83 0.19
N MET A 65 4.45 14.94 -0.48
CA MET A 65 4.15 13.50 -0.56
C MET A 65 4.03 12.86 0.84
N GLY A 66 3.20 11.82 0.94
CA GLY A 66 2.96 11.10 2.20
C GLY A 66 1.71 11.57 2.96
N LYS A 67 1.11 12.69 2.59
CA LYS A 67 -0.14 13.19 3.18
C LYS A 67 -1.38 12.58 2.51
N PHE A 68 -2.53 12.72 3.18
CA PHE A 68 -3.83 12.47 2.54
C PHE A 68 -3.96 13.30 1.26
N LYS A 69 -4.44 12.72 0.17
CA LYS A 69 -4.32 13.32 -1.17
C LYS A 69 -5.04 14.67 -1.33
N ARG A 70 -6.12 14.90 -0.59
CA ARG A 70 -6.80 16.21 -0.54
C ARG A 70 -5.92 17.28 0.13
N GLU A 71 -5.23 16.93 1.21
CA GLU A 71 -4.30 17.82 1.90
C GLU A 71 -3.05 18.05 1.05
N HIS A 72 -2.55 17.01 0.41
CA HIS A 72 -1.44 17.08 -0.54
C HIS A 72 -1.74 18.08 -1.66
N LEU A 73 -2.94 18.00 -2.28
CA LEU A 73 -3.40 18.97 -3.27
C LEU A 73 -3.41 20.40 -2.73
N ALA A 74 -3.96 20.59 -1.53
CA ALA A 74 -4.04 21.92 -0.91
C ALA A 74 -2.64 22.52 -0.67
N ASP A 75 -1.67 21.70 -0.23
CA ASP A 75 -0.28 22.13 -0.06
C ASP A 75 0.37 22.54 -1.38
N ILE A 76 0.17 21.76 -2.47
CA ILE A 76 0.69 22.15 -3.79
C ILE A 76 0.09 23.48 -4.23
N MET A 77 -1.21 23.64 -4.11
CA MET A 77 -1.90 24.87 -4.50
C MET A 77 -1.51 26.08 -3.64
N ALA A 78 -0.99 25.87 -2.43
CA ALA A 78 -0.48 26.92 -1.57
C ALA A 78 0.90 27.47 -1.99
N PHE A 79 1.64 26.77 -2.85
CA PHE A 79 2.88 27.32 -3.41
C PHE A 79 2.56 28.50 -4.33
N GLU A 80 3.28 29.63 -4.14
CA GLU A 80 2.97 30.90 -4.82
C GLU A 80 3.07 30.80 -6.36
N ASP A 81 4.00 30.04 -6.88
CA ASP A 81 4.15 29.78 -8.31
C ASP A 81 2.96 28.99 -8.89
N VAL A 82 2.41 28.02 -8.16
CA VAL A 82 1.21 27.25 -8.55
C VAL A 82 -0.04 28.12 -8.42
N ALA A 83 -0.22 28.80 -7.30
CA ALA A 83 -1.33 29.75 -7.10
C ALA A 83 -1.32 30.87 -8.16
N GLY A 84 -0.11 31.32 -8.56
CA GLY A 84 0.09 32.29 -9.65
C GLY A 84 -0.36 31.76 -11.00
N GLN A 85 -0.08 30.51 -11.34
CA GLN A 85 -0.58 29.86 -12.56
C GLN A 85 -2.11 29.82 -12.55
N TYR A 86 -2.73 29.40 -11.41
CA TYR A 86 -4.19 29.37 -11.27
C TYR A 86 -4.81 30.74 -11.52
N ARG A 87 -4.28 31.81 -10.87
CA ARG A 87 -4.74 33.19 -11.09
C ARG A 87 -4.65 33.63 -12.54
N LYS A 88 -3.56 33.27 -13.22
CA LYS A 88 -3.33 33.59 -14.63
C LYS A 88 -4.36 32.94 -15.54
N VAL A 89 -4.70 31.69 -15.29
CA VAL A 89 -5.64 30.91 -16.11
C VAL A 89 -7.09 31.30 -15.82
N HIS A 90 -7.46 31.42 -14.55
CA HIS A 90 -8.86 31.57 -14.12
C HIS A 90 -9.25 33.02 -13.76
N GLY A 91 -8.30 33.96 -13.78
CA GLY A 91 -8.56 35.39 -13.47
C GLY A 91 -8.90 35.68 -12.01
N ARG A 92 -8.74 34.73 -11.10
CA ARG A 92 -9.06 34.83 -9.67
C ARG A 92 -8.21 33.89 -8.82
N ASN A 93 -8.19 34.11 -7.51
CA ASN A 93 -7.65 33.13 -6.56
C ASN A 93 -8.52 31.86 -6.53
N TYR A 94 -7.89 30.71 -6.25
CA TYR A 94 -8.64 29.48 -5.99
C TYR A 94 -9.41 29.57 -4.66
N LYS A 95 -10.44 28.75 -4.53
CA LYS A 95 -11.28 28.58 -3.35
C LYS A 95 -11.28 27.11 -2.92
N GLU A 96 -11.80 26.80 -1.74
CA GLU A 96 -11.97 25.41 -1.29
C GLU A 96 -12.79 24.57 -2.27
N SER A 97 -13.84 25.15 -2.87
CA SER A 97 -14.65 24.45 -3.87
C SER A 97 -13.87 24.05 -5.14
N ASP A 98 -12.82 24.81 -5.50
CA ASP A 98 -11.98 24.47 -6.64
C ASP A 98 -11.04 23.29 -6.28
N LEU A 99 -10.57 23.24 -5.04
CA LEU A 99 -9.81 22.10 -4.53
C LEU A 99 -10.67 20.84 -4.45
N ASP A 100 -11.93 20.97 -4.08
CA ASP A 100 -12.88 19.85 -4.06
C ASP A 100 -13.14 19.32 -5.46
N GLU A 101 -13.38 20.21 -6.43
CA GLU A 101 -13.54 19.84 -7.85
C GLU A 101 -12.30 19.14 -8.41
N MET A 102 -11.10 19.63 -8.12
CA MET A 102 -9.84 18.99 -8.50
C MET A 102 -9.71 17.62 -7.85
N PHE A 103 -10.04 17.51 -6.58
CA PHE A 103 -9.92 16.25 -5.85
C PHE A 103 -10.93 15.19 -6.30
N ASP A 104 -12.14 15.59 -6.67
CA ASP A 104 -13.15 14.69 -7.24
C ASP A 104 -12.67 14.04 -8.55
N MET A 105 -11.80 14.73 -9.31
CA MET A 105 -11.16 14.16 -10.50
C MET A 105 -9.99 13.23 -10.18
N PHE A 106 -9.40 13.33 -8.99
CA PHE A 106 -8.23 12.54 -8.62
C PHE A 106 -8.53 11.04 -8.59
N ARG A 107 -9.63 10.64 -7.94
CA ARG A 107 -9.98 9.23 -7.74
C ARG A 107 -10.12 8.43 -9.05
N PRO A 108 -11.02 8.82 -9.99
CA PRO A 108 -11.15 8.09 -11.25
C PRO A 108 -9.89 8.16 -12.12
N THR A 109 -9.17 9.30 -12.10
CA THR A 109 -7.92 9.44 -12.84
C THR A 109 -6.83 8.51 -12.27
N MET A 110 -6.80 8.28 -10.97
CA MET A 110 -5.84 7.34 -10.35
C MET A 110 -6.08 5.90 -10.83
N ALA A 111 -7.34 5.46 -10.91
CA ALA A 111 -7.68 4.13 -11.43
C ALA A 111 -7.25 3.98 -12.90
N GLU A 112 -7.51 5.00 -13.73
CA GLU A 112 -7.08 5.02 -15.13
C GLU A 112 -5.55 4.97 -15.26
N VAL A 113 -4.84 5.83 -14.52
CA VAL A 113 -3.38 5.94 -14.57
C VAL A 113 -2.70 4.65 -14.11
N ALA A 114 -3.20 4.02 -13.07
CA ALA A 114 -2.65 2.76 -12.57
C ALA A 114 -2.57 1.68 -13.67
N VAL A 115 -3.61 1.62 -14.52
CA VAL A 115 -3.69 0.64 -15.61
C VAL A 115 -2.95 1.10 -16.87
N THR A 116 -3.13 2.36 -17.28
CA THR A 116 -2.62 2.86 -18.58
C THR A 116 -1.12 3.14 -18.59
N GLU A 117 -0.57 3.55 -17.46
CA GLU A 117 0.87 3.85 -17.32
C GLU A 117 1.69 2.61 -16.92
N ASP A 118 1.08 1.42 -16.98
CA ASP A 118 1.74 0.14 -16.65
C ASP A 118 2.39 0.14 -15.25
N LEU A 119 1.70 0.72 -14.29
CA LEU A 119 2.16 0.83 -12.89
C LEU A 119 1.89 -0.43 -12.07
N ILE A 120 1.16 -1.42 -12.65
CA ILE A 120 0.76 -2.64 -11.97
C ILE A 120 1.64 -3.78 -12.48
N ARG A 121 2.85 -3.87 -11.94
CA ARG A 121 3.81 -4.93 -12.22
C ARG A 121 4.14 -5.67 -10.93
N PRO A 122 3.67 -6.91 -10.76
CA PRO A 122 4.05 -7.69 -9.60
C PRO A 122 5.55 -7.95 -9.57
N PHE A 123 6.10 -8.02 -8.37
CA PHE A 123 7.50 -8.40 -8.17
C PHE A 123 7.75 -9.84 -8.62
N ASP A 124 8.96 -10.08 -9.11
CA ASP A 124 9.39 -11.40 -9.59
C ASP A 124 9.27 -12.47 -8.47
N GLY A 125 8.65 -13.60 -8.80
CA GLY A 125 8.46 -14.72 -7.89
C GLY A 125 7.30 -14.55 -6.89
N LEU A 126 6.62 -13.41 -6.88
CA LEU A 126 5.50 -13.17 -5.95
C LEU A 126 4.30 -14.07 -6.26
N LYS A 127 3.99 -14.26 -7.55
CA LYS A 127 2.88 -15.13 -7.96
C LYS A 127 3.07 -16.55 -7.44
N GLU A 128 4.26 -17.10 -7.64
CA GLU A 128 4.63 -18.44 -7.18
C GLU A 128 4.52 -18.56 -5.65
N ALA A 129 4.90 -17.51 -4.92
CA ALA A 129 4.76 -17.48 -3.46
C ALA A 129 3.30 -17.46 -3.01
N ILE A 130 2.45 -16.66 -3.68
CA ILE A 130 1.00 -16.62 -3.43
C ILE A 130 0.37 -17.98 -3.73
N ASP A 131 0.66 -18.57 -4.89
CA ASP A 131 0.15 -19.89 -5.29
C ASP A 131 0.55 -20.98 -4.26
N LYS A 132 1.79 -20.92 -3.75
CA LYS A 132 2.25 -21.85 -2.72
C LYS A 132 1.47 -21.67 -1.42
N LEU A 133 1.32 -20.44 -0.93
CA LEU A 133 0.54 -20.17 0.28
C LEU A 133 -0.89 -20.69 0.18
N GLN A 134 -1.57 -20.39 -0.94
CA GLN A 134 -2.94 -20.85 -1.19
C GLN A 134 -3.03 -22.38 -1.32
N THR A 135 -2.05 -23.02 -1.95
CA THR A 135 -1.96 -24.50 -2.02
C THR A 135 -1.77 -25.13 -0.64
N ASP A 136 -1.01 -24.46 0.24
CA ASP A 136 -0.80 -24.90 1.63
C ASP A 136 -2.01 -24.59 2.54
N GLY A 137 -3.09 -24.03 1.99
CA GLY A 137 -4.32 -23.71 2.69
C GLY A 137 -4.28 -22.40 3.49
N VAL A 138 -3.33 -21.54 3.20
CA VAL A 138 -3.24 -20.17 3.74
C VAL A 138 -3.95 -19.22 2.79
N LEU A 139 -4.96 -18.50 3.27
CA LEU A 139 -5.62 -17.44 2.50
C LEU A 139 -4.66 -16.28 2.28
N VAL A 140 -4.71 -15.68 1.11
CA VAL A 140 -3.93 -14.46 0.81
C VAL A 140 -4.87 -13.31 0.57
N GLY A 141 -4.76 -12.31 1.42
CA GLY A 141 -5.51 -11.06 1.32
C GLY A 141 -4.64 -9.90 0.87
N CYS A 142 -5.31 -8.82 0.50
CA CYS A 142 -4.64 -7.56 0.21
C CYS A 142 -5.38 -6.40 0.86
N ASP A 143 -4.62 -5.44 1.41
CA ASP A 143 -5.17 -4.20 1.92
C ASP A 143 -4.39 -2.99 1.39
N THR A 144 -5.06 -1.85 1.28
CA THR A 144 -4.41 -0.64 0.81
C THR A 144 -5.14 0.61 1.23
N GLY A 145 -4.38 1.72 1.28
CA GLY A 145 -4.94 3.06 1.45
C GLY A 145 -5.63 3.64 0.20
N TYR A 146 -5.68 2.91 -0.91
CA TYR A 146 -6.39 3.38 -2.10
C TYR A 146 -7.90 3.26 -1.97
N PRO A 147 -8.67 4.15 -2.64
CA PRO A 147 -10.12 4.03 -2.74
C PRO A 147 -10.51 2.83 -3.62
N LYS A 148 -11.74 2.35 -3.42
CA LYS A 148 -12.27 1.14 -4.05
C LYS A 148 -12.08 1.10 -5.58
N GLU A 149 -12.37 2.17 -6.29
CA GLU A 149 -12.23 2.24 -7.76
C GLU A 149 -10.79 1.95 -8.23
N THR A 150 -9.79 2.49 -7.50
CA THR A 150 -8.39 2.23 -7.77
C THR A 150 -8.03 0.78 -7.45
N CYS A 151 -8.54 0.25 -6.33
CA CYS A 151 -8.36 -1.14 -5.93
C CYS A 151 -8.93 -2.11 -6.98
N ASP A 152 -10.16 -1.89 -7.43
CA ASP A 152 -10.81 -2.74 -8.44
C ASP A 152 -10.00 -2.77 -9.75
N ALA A 153 -9.45 -1.63 -10.19
CA ALA A 153 -8.60 -1.55 -11.37
C ALA A 153 -7.28 -2.32 -11.20
N ILE A 154 -6.65 -2.21 -10.02
CA ILE A 154 -5.40 -2.91 -9.70
C ILE A 154 -5.65 -4.41 -9.61
N TYR A 155 -6.63 -4.85 -8.84
CA TYR A 155 -6.93 -6.28 -8.65
C TYR A 155 -7.35 -6.94 -9.96
N GLY A 156 -8.20 -6.28 -10.77
CA GLY A 156 -8.56 -6.77 -12.10
C GLY A 156 -7.33 -6.96 -13.00
N THR A 157 -6.42 -5.99 -13.01
CA THR A 157 -5.18 -6.10 -13.80
C THR A 157 -4.27 -7.21 -13.30
N LEU A 158 -4.09 -7.36 -11.97
CA LEU A 158 -3.28 -8.42 -11.39
C LEU A 158 -3.85 -9.82 -11.72
N GLU A 159 -5.17 -9.98 -11.67
CA GLU A 159 -5.83 -11.23 -12.02
C GLU A 159 -5.74 -11.51 -13.53
N GLU A 160 -6.13 -10.57 -14.39
CA GLU A 160 -6.24 -10.77 -15.83
C GLU A 160 -4.88 -10.91 -16.53
N LYS A 161 -3.90 -10.07 -16.16
CA LYS A 161 -2.60 -10.03 -16.84
C LYS A 161 -1.54 -10.89 -16.17
N HIS A 162 -1.61 -11.08 -14.85
CA HIS A 162 -0.56 -11.72 -14.07
C HIS A 162 -1.01 -13.00 -13.36
N GLY A 163 -2.31 -13.32 -13.38
CA GLY A 163 -2.86 -14.51 -12.74
C GLY A 163 -2.76 -14.48 -11.21
N ILE A 164 -2.65 -13.28 -10.60
CA ILE A 164 -2.60 -13.09 -9.15
C ILE A 164 -4.00 -12.77 -8.66
N ARG A 165 -4.52 -13.64 -7.79
CA ARG A 165 -5.83 -13.49 -7.19
C ARG A 165 -5.75 -13.52 -5.67
N PHE A 166 -6.38 -12.53 -5.04
CA PHE A 166 -6.52 -12.48 -3.59
C PHE A 166 -7.84 -13.11 -3.14
N ASP A 167 -7.82 -13.84 -2.01
CA ASP A 167 -9.01 -14.45 -1.42
C ASP A 167 -9.90 -13.39 -0.76
N VAL A 168 -9.29 -12.34 -0.21
CA VAL A 168 -9.99 -11.19 0.41
C VAL A 168 -9.24 -9.90 0.13
N VAL A 169 -10.00 -8.80 0.04
CA VAL A 169 -9.43 -7.47 -0.17
C VAL A 169 -10.09 -6.45 0.76
N ALA A 170 -9.31 -5.48 1.22
CA ALA A 170 -9.79 -4.33 1.97
C ALA A 170 -9.27 -3.02 1.35
N ASP A 171 -10.12 -2.01 1.34
CA ASP A 171 -9.84 -0.67 0.84
C ASP A 171 -10.19 0.40 1.87
N SER A 172 -9.72 1.62 1.66
CA SER A 172 -9.94 2.73 2.60
C SER A 172 -11.28 3.45 2.44
N GLU A 173 -12.22 2.93 1.64
CA GLU A 173 -13.48 3.63 1.39
C GLU A 173 -14.43 3.57 2.60
N ASN A 174 -14.54 2.40 3.22
CA ASN A 174 -15.51 2.16 4.27
C ASN A 174 -14.89 2.00 5.66
N VAL A 175 -13.58 1.94 5.76
CA VAL A 175 -12.86 1.82 7.03
C VAL A 175 -11.75 2.84 7.13
N ARG A 176 -11.45 3.25 8.35
CA ARG A 176 -10.35 4.18 8.61
C ARG A 176 -9.02 3.50 8.28
N GLY A 177 -8.21 4.20 7.48
CA GLY A 177 -6.92 3.71 7.01
C GLY A 177 -5.82 3.69 8.08
N ARG A 178 -4.63 3.35 7.64
CA ARG A 178 -3.38 3.24 8.43
C ARG A 178 -3.06 4.50 9.22
N PRO A 179 -2.47 4.39 10.40
CA PRO A 179 -1.96 3.20 11.06
C PRO A 179 -3.00 2.46 11.91
N THR A 180 -4.30 2.74 11.74
CA THR A 180 -5.34 2.03 12.48
C THR A 180 -5.48 0.60 11.95
N PRO A 181 -5.86 -0.40 12.79
CA PRO A 181 -5.86 -1.81 12.41
C PRO A 181 -7.09 -2.24 11.59
N PHE A 182 -7.92 -1.31 11.15
CA PHE A 182 -9.25 -1.64 10.64
C PHE A 182 -9.23 -2.36 9.29
N LEU A 183 -8.27 -2.09 8.40
CA LEU A 183 -8.15 -2.82 7.14
C LEU A 183 -7.76 -4.28 7.39
N VAL A 184 -6.83 -4.52 8.33
CA VAL A 184 -6.48 -5.89 8.76
C VAL A 184 -7.69 -6.61 9.33
N TYR A 185 -8.47 -5.94 10.18
CA TYR A 185 -9.68 -6.54 10.75
C TYR A 185 -10.78 -6.77 9.71
N ASP A 186 -10.90 -5.93 8.70
CA ASP A 186 -11.82 -6.13 7.58
C ASP A 186 -11.43 -7.38 6.76
N CYS A 187 -10.15 -7.55 6.44
CA CYS A 187 -9.64 -8.77 5.81
C CYS A 187 -9.90 -10.00 6.69
N MET A 188 -9.62 -9.93 8.00
CA MET A 188 -9.88 -11.02 8.92
C MET A 188 -11.38 -11.40 8.98
N TYR A 189 -12.25 -10.41 9.02
CA TYR A 189 -13.70 -10.60 9.03
C TYR A 189 -14.19 -11.27 7.74
N LYS A 190 -13.76 -10.75 6.58
CA LYS A 190 -14.11 -11.31 5.27
C LYS A 190 -13.57 -12.73 5.08
N ALA A 191 -12.36 -13.00 5.56
CA ALA A 191 -11.73 -14.33 5.52
C ALA A 191 -12.27 -15.30 6.57
N ASN A 192 -13.07 -14.83 7.54
CA ASN A 192 -13.49 -15.58 8.72
C ASN A 192 -12.30 -16.19 9.50
N VAL A 193 -11.23 -15.40 9.67
CA VAL A 193 -10.00 -15.82 10.37
C VAL A 193 -9.88 -15.13 11.73
N TYR A 194 -9.64 -15.93 12.76
CA TYR A 194 -9.37 -15.53 14.15
C TYR A 194 -8.47 -16.57 14.82
N PRO A 195 -7.62 -16.21 15.76
CA PRO A 195 -7.29 -14.88 16.28
C PRO A 195 -6.28 -14.12 15.40
N PRO A 196 -5.93 -12.84 15.72
CA PRO A 196 -4.89 -12.10 15.00
C PRO A 196 -3.53 -12.82 14.95
N ALA A 197 -3.22 -13.65 15.94
CA ALA A 197 -2.02 -14.49 15.94
C ALA A 197 -1.97 -15.54 14.80
N ALA A 198 -3.10 -15.80 14.12
CA ALA A 198 -3.16 -16.64 12.92
C ALA A 198 -2.95 -15.84 11.62
N VAL A 199 -2.63 -14.55 11.72
CA VAL A 199 -2.56 -13.60 10.61
C VAL A 199 -1.17 -12.99 10.51
N ILE A 200 -0.72 -12.77 9.29
CA ILE A 200 0.48 -11.99 8.95
C ILE A 200 0.02 -10.74 8.19
N LYS A 201 0.55 -9.57 8.56
CA LYS A 201 0.51 -8.35 7.76
C LYS A 201 1.92 -8.07 7.24
N ALA A 202 2.08 -7.97 5.93
CA ALA A 202 3.33 -7.61 5.27
C ALA A 202 3.21 -6.26 4.56
N ASP A 203 4.23 -5.41 4.71
CA ASP A 203 4.22 -4.04 4.21
C ASP A 203 5.66 -3.50 4.08
N ASP A 204 5.90 -2.54 3.19
CA ASP A 204 7.21 -1.93 2.97
C ASP A 204 7.35 -0.53 3.61
N ILE A 205 6.25 0.02 4.17
CA ILE A 205 6.25 1.33 4.81
C ILE A 205 5.85 1.27 6.30
N THR A 206 6.36 2.24 7.06
CA THR A 206 6.12 2.32 8.51
C THR A 206 4.66 2.39 8.91
N ALA A 207 3.80 3.05 8.13
CA ALA A 207 2.37 3.18 8.43
C ALA A 207 1.64 1.82 8.35
N GLY A 208 1.97 0.97 7.36
CA GLY A 208 1.41 -0.37 7.25
C GLY A 208 1.99 -1.34 8.28
N ILE A 209 3.26 -1.19 8.64
CA ILE A 209 3.85 -1.94 9.76
C ILE A 209 3.15 -1.60 11.08
N GLN A 210 2.89 -0.32 11.36
CA GLN A 210 2.14 0.11 12.55
C GLN A 210 0.70 -0.42 12.55
N GLU A 211 0.05 -0.48 11.39
CA GLU A 211 -1.27 -1.10 11.24
C GLU A 211 -1.25 -2.57 11.66
N GLY A 212 -0.28 -3.35 11.14
CA GLY A 212 -0.10 -4.75 11.51
C GLY A 212 0.17 -4.92 13.02
N ALA A 213 1.10 -4.15 13.58
CA ALA A 213 1.42 -4.18 15.01
C ALA A 213 0.21 -3.82 15.87
N ASN A 214 -0.56 -2.79 15.50
CA ASN A 214 -1.77 -2.37 16.20
C ASN A 214 -2.90 -3.41 16.12
N SER A 215 -2.91 -4.27 15.09
CA SER A 215 -3.90 -5.35 14.95
C SER A 215 -3.62 -6.56 15.83
N GLY A 216 -2.40 -6.72 16.31
CA GLY A 216 -1.94 -7.91 17.02
C GLY A 216 -1.60 -9.09 16.12
N ALA A 217 -1.47 -8.88 14.80
CA ALA A 217 -0.98 -9.86 13.83
C ALA A 217 0.55 -9.96 13.86
N TRP A 218 1.10 -11.02 13.28
CA TRP A 218 2.50 -11.06 12.91
C TRP A 218 2.75 -10.00 11.83
N THR A 219 3.76 -9.17 12.06
CA THR A 219 4.04 -8.04 11.17
C THR A 219 5.41 -8.22 10.53
N VAL A 220 5.43 -8.17 9.20
CA VAL A 220 6.62 -8.44 8.39
C VAL A 220 6.93 -7.23 7.52
N GLY A 221 8.13 -6.70 7.69
CA GLY A 221 8.65 -5.63 6.84
C GLY A 221 9.25 -6.20 5.55
N VAL A 222 8.85 -5.66 4.40
CA VAL A 222 9.36 -6.02 3.07
C VAL A 222 10.32 -4.94 2.61
N CYS A 223 11.57 -5.31 2.27
CA CYS A 223 12.63 -4.37 1.95
C CYS A 223 12.92 -4.26 0.43
N GLU A 224 12.09 -4.83 -0.44
CA GLU A 224 12.37 -4.97 -1.87
C GLU A 224 12.52 -3.63 -2.60
N THR A 225 11.67 -2.65 -2.28
CA THR A 225 11.73 -1.30 -2.88
C THR A 225 12.83 -0.43 -2.31
N GLY A 226 13.24 -0.69 -1.07
CA GLY A 226 14.13 0.20 -0.33
C GLY A 226 13.45 1.50 0.15
N ALA A 227 12.11 1.58 0.11
CA ALA A 227 11.34 2.72 0.64
C ALA A 227 11.68 2.97 2.13
N HIS A 228 11.77 1.88 2.90
CA HIS A 228 12.32 1.88 4.26
C HIS A 228 13.30 0.71 4.45
N ASP A 229 14.35 0.96 5.22
CA ASP A 229 15.29 -0.08 5.60
C ASP A 229 14.74 -0.97 6.74
N SER A 230 15.38 -2.13 6.92
CA SER A 230 15.03 -3.11 7.96
C SER A 230 14.94 -2.52 9.38
N ASP A 231 15.86 -1.62 9.72
CA ASP A 231 15.89 -1.02 11.06
C ASP A 231 14.72 -0.05 11.27
N THR A 232 14.37 0.71 10.26
CA THR A 232 13.21 1.61 10.28
C THR A 232 11.90 0.81 10.42
N LEU A 233 11.74 -0.28 9.65
CA LEU A 233 10.56 -1.13 9.73
C LEU A 233 10.46 -1.85 11.08
N LYS A 234 11.59 -2.34 11.65
CA LYS A 234 11.62 -2.92 13.00
C LYS A 234 11.23 -1.91 14.06
N LYS A 235 11.74 -0.68 14.01
CA LYS A 235 11.36 0.40 14.93
C LYS A 235 9.88 0.77 14.83
N ALA A 236 9.27 0.58 13.67
CA ALA A 236 7.83 0.78 13.47
C ALA A 236 6.97 -0.36 14.03
N GLY A 237 7.56 -1.51 14.40
CA GLY A 237 6.87 -2.66 14.99
C GLY A 237 6.90 -3.94 14.16
N ALA A 238 7.73 -4.04 13.12
CA ALA A 238 7.90 -5.29 12.38
C ALA A 238 8.58 -6.34 13.27
N HIS A 239 7.97 -7.52 13.37
CA HIS A 239 8.52 -8.66 14.06
C HIS A 239 9.67 -9.31 13.26
N PHE A 240 9.54 -9.27 11.96
CA PHE A 240 10.52 -9.76 10.99
C PHE A 240 10.68 -8.78 9.84
N THR A 241 11.81 -8.84 9.17
CA THR A 241 12.03 -8.18 7.89
C THR A 241 12.57 -9.19 6.88
N ILE A 242 12.10 -9.12 5.65
CA ILE A 242 12.50 -9.98 4.54
C ILE A 242 12.94 -9.14 3.34
N PRO A 243 13.83 -9.66 2.49
CA PRO A 243 14.22 -8.97 1.26
C PRO A 243 13.06 -8.71 0.33
N ALA A 244 12.14 -9.67 0.17
CA ALA A 244 11.02 -9.59 -0.77
C ALA A 244 9.79 -10.37 -0.25
N ALA A 245 8.59 -9.99 -0.70
CA ALA A 245 7.36 -10.67 -0.30
C ALA A 245 7.30 -12.15 -0.76
N ARG A 246 8.04 -12.52 -1.80
CA ARG A 246 8.21 -13.92 -2.23
C ARG A 246 8.85 -14.83 -1.18
N ASP A 247 9.53 -14.26 -0.18
CA ASP A 247 10.21 -15.02 0.88
C ASP A 247 9.26 -15.37 2.05
N LEU A 248 8.00 -14.92 1.99
CA LEU A 248 6.99 -15.17 3.04
C LEU A 248 6.73 -16.67 3.33
N PRO A 249 6.61 -17.57 2.32
CA PRO A 249 6.40 -18.98 2.59
C PRO A 249 7.54 -19.58 3.44
N GLU A 250 8.79 -19.26 3.12
CA GLU A 250 9.97 -19.72 3.87
C GLU A 250 10.00 -19.13 5.29
N LEU A 251 9.72 -17.85 5.47
CA LEU A 251 9.62 -17.21 6.77
C LEU A 251 8.55 -17.87 7.66
N ILE A 252 7.39 -18.19 7.08
CA ILE A 252 6.30 -18.85 7.81
C ILE A 252 6.76 -20.23 8.29
N GLU A 253 7.32 -21.03 7.40
CA GLU A 253 7.74 -22.40 7.69
C GLU A 253 8.87 -22.45 8.72
N ASN A 254 9.90 -21.63 8.56
CA ASN A 254 11.13 -21.73 9.35
C ASN A 254 11.11 -20.90 10.64
N GLU A 255 10.33 -19.81 10.71
CA GLU A 255 10.37 -18.90 11.85
C GLU A 255 9.03 -18.76 12.56
N ILE A 256 7.94 -18.43 11.86
CA ILE A 256 6.68 -18.07 12.52
C ILE A 256 5.96 -19.32 13.03
N GLN A 257 5.82 -20.36 12.22
CA GLN A 257 5.10 -21.57 12.58
C GLN A 257 5.74 -22.32 13.77
N PRO A 258 7.08 -22.48 13.84
CA PRO A 258 7.72 -23.06 15.02
C PRO A 258 7.49 -22.26 16.31
N ARG A 259 7.40 -20.92 16.22
CA ARG A 259 7.10 -20.05 17.37
C ARG A 259 5.67 -20.22 17.85
N LEU A 260 4.71 -20.22 16.92
CA LEU A 260 3.31 -20.50 17.26
C LEU A 260 3.13 -21.86 17.90
N ALA A 261 3.81 -22.89 17.40
CA ALA A 261 3.75 -24.24 17.99
C ALA A 261 4.24 -24.28 19.45
N ARG A 262 5.16 -23.38 19.84
CA ARG A 262 5.61 -23.19 21.22
C ARG A 262 4.71 -22.23 22.03
N GLY A 263 3.65 -21.69 21.43
CA GLY A 263 2.75 -20.72 22.05
C GLY A 263 3.31 -19.31 22.18
N GLU A 264 4.32 -18.97 21.38
CA GLU A 264 4.83 -17.59 21.25
C GLU A 264 3.85 -16.78 20.37
N LEU A 265 3.48 -15.60 20.84
CA LEU A 265 2.50 -14.73 20.16
C LEU A 265 3.16 -13.41 19.74
N PRO A 266 2.62 -12.73 18.71
CA PRO A 266 3.19 -11.48 18.19
C PRO A 266 3.53 -10.45 19.27
N GLY A 267 2.62 -10.17 20.19
CA GLY A 267 2.81 -9.19 21.26
C GLY A 267 3.87 -9.55 22.34
N GLN A 268 4.56 -10.68 22.20
CA GLN A 268 5.68 -11.09 23.09
C GLN A 268 7.05 -10.75 22.50
N PHE A 269 7.09 -10.29 21.25
CA PHE A 269 8.28 -9.78 20.60
C PHE A 269 8.33 -8.27 20.81
N SER A 270 9.21 -7.82 21.69
CA SER A 270 9.68 -6.44 21.67
C SER A 270 10.73 -6.35 20.56
N ALA A 271 10.53 -5.43 19.63
CA ALA A 271 11.53 -5.06 18.64
C ALA A 271 12.83 -4.60 19.30
#